data_0b73c3171a4f17e41861953347fd93c5
#
_entry.id   0b73c3171a4f17e41861953347fd93c5
#
_cell.length_a   1.000
_cell.length_b   1.000
_cell.length_c   1.000
_cell.angle_alpha   90.00
_cell.angle_beta   90.00
_cell.angle_gamma   90.00
#
_symmetry.space_group_name_H-M   'P 1'
#
loop_
_entity.id
_entity.type
_entity.pdbx_description
1 polymer ?
#
loop_
_entity_poly.entity_id
_entity_poly.type
_entity_poly.pdbx_seq_one_letter_code
_entity_poly.pdbx_strand_id
1 'polypeptide(L)'
;MTLALAGYVDLPQHKAKGGFDHAAVHAASGHVYVAHTANDAIDVFDPASRRYLFSVPGLAGVAGALVSDEGGLIFSSNRAADTIGVFAPGPNPAVRVIGVGRGPNGLAYDPRRQLVLAANVGDPAVRGSHTLSMIDLAQGARRTEIAVSGRTRWAVFDPKAELFYVNISQPAEIVVVDPRRPDQVARSIVVPHPGPHGLDIDGATQRLFCACDAGVLVVLDARSGDVQDEKPLSGVPDVVFFNRQRRHLYVAIGDPGVIDVFSTSPMDKLATIETEAGAHTTALSPGGDRLYAFLPGSHRAAIYDIT
;
A
#
# COMPACT_ATOMS: atom_id res chain seq x y z
N MET A 1 -24.22 -2.20 7.73
CA MET A 1 -22.76 -2.22 7.87
C MET A 1 -22.27 -0.91 8.44
N THR A 2 -21.43 -0.94 9.47
CA THR A 2 -20.85 0.27 10.07
C THR A 2 -19.36 0.05 10.32
N LEU A 3 -18.54 1.10 10.07
CA LEU A 3 -17.26 1.25 10.73
C LEU A 3 -17.53 1.93 12.07
N ALA A 4 -17.38 1.21 13.16
CA ALA A 4 -17.59 1.75 14.50
C ALA A 4 -16.23 2.06 15.14
N LEU A 5 -15.99 3.31 15.54
CA LEU A 5 -14.77 3.68 16.24
C LEU A 5 -14.68 2.92 17.57
N ALA A 6 -13.67 2.06 17.69
CA ALA A 6 -13.42 1.26 18.89
C ALA A 6 -12.44 1.93 19.85
N GLY A 7 -11.59 2.84 19.36
CA GLY A 7 -10.65 3.59 20.17
C GLY A 7 -9.42 4.06 19.41
N TYR A 8 -8.42 4.50 20.15
CA TYR A 8 -7.17 5.04 19.59
C TYR A 8 -5.95 4.38 20.22
N VAL A 9 -4.82 4.45 19.49
CA VAL A 9 -3.48 4.20 19.98
C VAL A 9 -2.67 5.47 19.79
N ASP A 10 -2.06 5.98 20.85
CA ASP A 10 -1.11 7.09 20.73
C ASP A 10 0.20 6.57 20.14
N LEU A 11 0.69 7.25 19.09
CA LEU A 11 1.92 6.94 18.39
C LEU A 11 2.98 8.03 18.69
N PRO A 12 4.27 7.76 18.41
CA PRO A 12 5.30 8.77 18.58
C PRO A 12 5.00 10.06 17.81
N GLN A 13 5.33 11.20 18.39
CA GLN A 13 5.17 12.51 17.72
C GLN A 13 6.10 12.61 16.49
N HIS A 14 5.65 13.36 15.49
CA HIS A 14 6.46 13.66 14.31
C HIS A 14 7.69 14.50 14.69
N LYS A 15 8.88 14.08 14.24
CA LYS A 15 10.15 14.76 14.44
C LYS A 15 10.50 15.70 13.27
N ALA A 16 9.91 15.48 12.10
CA ALA A 16 10.14 16.22 10.86
C ALA A 16 8.85 16.39 10.06
N LYS A 17 8.95 16.98 8.87
CA LYS A 17 7.84 17.00 7.89
C LYS A 17 7.55 15.59 7.38
N GLY A 18 6.32 15.33 7.08
CA GLY A 18 5.80 14.04 6.66
C GLY A 18 4.68 13.64 7.60
N GLY A 19 4.35 12.39 7.62
CA GLY A 19 3.29 11.84 8.45
C GLY A 19 3.46 10.34 8.51
N PHE A 20 2.33 9.67 8.52
CA PHE A 20 2.26 8.23 8.30
C PHE A 20 2.05 7.98 6.81
N ASP A 21 2.65 6.90 6.31
CA ASP A 21 2.48 6.40 4.95
C ASP A 21 2.03 4.93 5.04
N HIS A 22 2.29 4.06 4.09
CA HIS A 22 1.72 2.71 4.05
C HIS A 22 1.79 1.96 5.38
N ALA A 23 0.80 1.08 5.60
CA ALA A 23 0.75 0.23 6.79
C ALA A 23 0.26 -1.17 6.45
N ALA A 24 0.66 -2.15 7.26
CA ALA A 24 0.26 -3.54 7.12
C ALA A 24 0.08 -4.20 8.49
N VAL A 25 -0.67 -5.29 8.53
CA VAL A 25 -0.95 -6.05 9.76
C VAL A 25 -0.31 -7.43 9.65
N HIS A 26 0.46 -7.81 10.65
CA HIS A 26 1.04 -9.14 10.79
C HIS A 26 0.01 -10.09 11.42
N ALA A 27 -0.49 -11.06 10.66
CA ALA A 27 -1.63 -11.89 11.06
C ALA A 27 -1.35 -12.70 12.32
N ALA A 28 -0.14 -13.27 12.44
CA ALA A 28 0.19 -14.16 13.57
C ALA A 28 0.23 -13.43 14.93
N SER A 29 0.65 -12.15 14.97
CA SER A 29 0.68 -11.38 16.22
C SER A 29 -0.50 -10.40 16.35
N GLY A 30 -1.18 -10.07 15.27
CA GLY A 30 -2.15 -8.98 15.22
C GLY A 30 -1.53 -7.58 15.25
N HIS A 31 -0.21 -7.46 15.32
CA HIS A 31 0.48 -6.18 15.38
C HIS A 31 0.38 -5.43 14.06
N VAL A 32 0.24 -4.12 14.15
CA VAL A 32 0.20 -3.21 12.99
C VAL A 32 1.55 -2.53 12.86
N TYR A 33 2.08 -2.53 11.64
CA TYR A 33 3.32 -1.90 11.23
C TYR A 33 2.98 -0.74 10.32
N VAL A 34 3.38 0.49 10.69
CA VAL A 34 3.12 1.68 9.88
C VAL A 34 4.41 2.43 9.58
N ALA A 35 4.60 2.80 8.33
CA ALA A 35 5.67 3.68 7.92
C ALA A 35 5.44 5.07 8.51
N HIS A 36 6.32 5.51 9.40
CA HIS A 36 6.32 6.83 10.01
C HIS A 36 7.41 7.67 9.34
N THR A 37 7.08 8.21 8.17
CA THR A 37 8.03 8.93 7.31
C THR A 37 8.72 10.08 8.04
N ALA A 38 7.97 10.82 8.87
CA ALA A 38 8.49 11.94 9.67
C ALA A 38 9.54 11.51 10.71
N ASN A 39 9.65 10.21 11.03
CA ASN A 39 10.55 9.70 12.06
C ASN A 39 11.61 8.72 11.51
N ASP A 40 11.65 8.50 10.18
CA ASP A 40 12.54 7.53 9.54
C ASP A 40 12.45 6.13 10.20
N ALA A 41 11.23 5.70 10.54
CA ALA A 41 10.99 4.49 11.30
C ALA A 41 9.67 3.80 10.87
N ILE A 42 9.58 2.50 11.09
CA ILE A 42 8.29 1.81 11.16
C ILE A 42 7.88 1.74 12.62
N ASP A 43 6.73 2.33 12.94
CA ASP A 43 6.11 2.19 14.26
C ASP A 43 5.26 0.94 14.33
N VAL A 44 5.29 0.29 15.48
CA VAL A 44 4.58 -0.96 15.74
C VAL A 44 3.69 -0.82 16.97
N PHE A 45 2.43 -1.21 16.83
CA PHE A 45 1.49 -1.22 17.94
C PHE A 45 0.62 -2.47 17.98
N ASP A 46 0.11 -2.78 19.16
CA ASP A 46 -0.87 -3.83 19.40
C ASP A 46 -2.29 -3.21 19.52
N PRO A 47 -3.17 -3.44 18.54
CA PRO A 47 -4.52 -2.91 18.58
C PRO A 47 -5.41 -3.57 19.65
N ALA A 48 -5.06 -4.79 20.12
CA ALA A 48 -5.84 -5.48 21.14
C ALA A 48 -5.66 -4.83 22.52
N SER A 49 -4.42 -4.54 22.89
CA SER A 49 -4.09 -3.81 24.13
C SER A 49 -4.15 -2.29 23.96
N ARG A 50 -4.30 -1.79 22.72
CA ARG A 50 -4.26 -0.36 22.36
C ARG A 50 -2.97 0.33 22.79
N ARG A 51 -1.84 -0.34 22.59
CA ARG A 51 -0.54 0.17 23.04
C ARG A 51 0.45 0.26 21.87
N TYR A 52 1.13 1.39 21.77
CA TYR A 52 2.40 1.46 21.04
C TYR A 52 3.40 0.50 21.69
N LEU A 53 4.16 -0.23 20.87
CA LEU A 53 5.11 -1.24 21.34
C LEU A 53 6.57 -0.77 21.16
N PHE A 54 6.94 -0.47 19.91
CA PHE A 54 8.31 -0.06 19.55
C PHE A 54 8.35 0.54 18.14
N SER A 55 9.49 1.19 17.81
CA SER A 55 9.80 1.58 16.43
C SER A 55 11.02 0.78 15.93
N VAL A 56 11.04 0.52 14.62
CA VAL A 56 12.22 0.06 13.87
C VAL A 56 12.83 1.27 13.19
N PRO A 57 13.93 1.86 13.74
CA PRO A 57 14.51 3.11 13.26
C PRO A 57 15.50 2.90 12.11
N GLY A 58 16.01 4.01 11.54
CA GLY A 58 17.08 4.00 10.54
C GLY A 58 16.59 3.70 9.12
N LEU A 59 15.31 3.89 8.86
CA LEU A 59 14.65 3.66 7.59
C LEU A 59 14.40 5.00 6.88
N ALA A 60 15.46 5.63 6.38
CA ALA A 60 15.44 6.99 5.87
C ALA A 60 14.34 7.26 4.84
N GLY A 61 13.42 8.18 5.16
CA GLY A 61 12.27 8.52 4.34
C GLY A 61 11.32 7.34 4.09
N VAL A 62 11.15 6.45 5.07
CA VAL A 62 10.29 5.26 4.92
C VAL A 62 8.90 5.64 4.46
N ALA A 63 8.41 4.95 3.43
CA ALA A 63 7.09 5.16 2.84
C ALA A 63 6.27 3.86 2.77
N GLY A 64 6.86 2.77 2.32
CA GLY A 64 6.19 1.47 2.28
C GLY A 64 6.37 0.68 3.56
N ALA A 65 5.29 0.01 3.97
CA ALA A 65 5.30 -1.06 4.96
C ALA A 65 4.46 -2.23 4.41
N LEU A 66 5.09 -3.40 4.24
CA LEU A 66 4.42 -4.59 3.73
C LEU A 66 4.75 -5.77 4.65
N VAL A 67 3.78 -6.64 4.88
CA VAL A 67 3.92 -7.86 5.68
C VAL A 67 3.72 -9.08 4.80
N SER A 68 4.56 -10.09 4.96
CA SER A 68 4.35 -11.44 4.45
C SER A 68 4.29 -12.41 5.62
N ASP A 69 3.07 -12.82 6.00
CA ASP A 69 2.87 -13.80 7.07
C ASP A 69 3.46 -15.17 6.70
N GLU A 70 3.31 -15.61 5.44
CA GLU A 70 3.85 -16.88 4.94
C GLU A 70 5.38 -16.94 5.07
N GLY A 71 6.07 -15.83 4.82
CA GLY A 71 7.53 -15.72 4.95
C GLY A 71 8.01 -15.30 6.33
N GLY A 72 7.13 -14.84 7.23
CA GLY A 72 7.51 -14.23 8.51
C GLY A 72 8.39 -12.99 8.28
N LEU A 73 8.07 -12.15 7.29
CA LEU A 73 8.89 -11.02 6.87
C LEU A 73 8.10 -9.72 6.87
N ILE A 74 8.80 -8.67 7.28
CA ILE A 74 8.35 -7.27 7.13
C ILE A 74 9.27 -6.60 6.12
N PHE A 75 8.67 -5.78 5.26
CA PHE A 75 9.38 -5.00 4.24
C PHE A 75 9.14 -3.51 4.45
N SER A 76 10.18 -2.71 4.24
CA SER A 76 10.08 -1.25 4.16
C SER A 76 10.62 -0.73 2.84
N SER A 77 10.01 0.30 2.26
CA SER A 77 10.64 1.10 1.21
C SER A 77 11.19 2.38 1.83
N ASN A 78 12.51 2.59 1.70
CA ASN A 78 13.24 3.70 2.31
C ASN A 78 13.55 4.72 1.21
N ARG A 79 12.60 5.63 0.97
CA ARG A 79 12.56 6.54 -0.19
C ARG A 79 13.78 7.45 -0.26
N ALA A 80 14.26 7.96 0.88
CA ALA A 80 15.40 8.86 0.91
C ALA A 80 16.77 8.17 0.77
N ALA A 81 16.80 6.83 0.93
CA ALA A 81 18.02 6.04 0.83
C ALA A 81 18.10 5.18 -0.44
N ASP A 82 17.07 5.17 -1.30
CA ASP A 82 16.98 4.32 -2.49
C ASP A 82 17.17 2.82 -2.15
N THR A 83 16.56 2.37 -1.05
CA THR A 83 16.67 1.00 -0.55
C THR A 83 15.33 0.43 -0.14
N ILE A 84 15.27 -0.89 -0.02
CA ILE A 84 14.26 -1.58 0.80
C ILE A 84 14.93 -2.16 2.04
N GLY A 85 14.18 -2.24 3.14
CA GLY A 85 14.54 -3.00 4.32
C GLY A 85 13.76 -4.31 4.37
N VAL A 86 14.40 -5.39 4.83
CA VAL A 86 13.77 -6.71 5.03
C VAL A 86 14.16 -7.21 6.41
N PHE A 87 13.18 -7.53 7.25
CA PHE A 87 13.42 -7.95 8.63
C PHE A 87 12.32 -8.86 9.17
N ALA A 88 12.63 -9.60 10.24
CA ALA A 88 11.65 -10.42 10.94
C ALA A 88 10.74 -9.57 11.86
N PRO A 89 9.49 -10.00 12.15
CA PRO A 89 8.66 -9.36 13.15
C PRO A 89 9.31 -9.37 14.54
N GLY A 90 9.10 -8.29 15.31
CA GLY A 90 9.57 -8.18 16.69
C GLY A 90 10.41 -6.92 16.95
N PRO A 91 10.77 -6.67 18.23
CA PRO A 91 11.56 -5.51 18.61
C PRO A 91 13.03 -5.68 18.22
N ASN A 92 13.66 -4.56 17.84
CA ASN A 92 15.08 -4.48 17.46
C ASN A 92 15.53 -5.52 16.40
N PRO A 93 14.80 -5.69 15.29
CA PRO A 93 15.16 -6.68 14.30
C PRO A 93 16.46 -6.27 13.58
N ALA A 94 17.22 -7.26 13.13
CA ALA A 94 18.31 -7.02 12.19
C ALA A 94 17.70 -6.70 10.81
N VAL A 95 17.83 -5.46 10.36
CA VAL A 95 17.32 -5.02 9.05
C VAL A 95 18.35 -5.30 7.97
N ARG A 96 18.02 -6.19 7.03
CA ARG A 96 18.78 -6.36 5.80
C ARG A 96 18.36 -5.27 4.81
N VAL A 97 19.31 -4.45 4.39
CA VAL A 97 19.11 -3.33 3.45
C VAL A 97 19.55 -3.75 2.05
N ILE A 98 18.71 -3.52 1.04
CA ILE A 98 18.96 -3.86 -0.37
C ILE A 98 18.73 -2.63 -1.22
N GLY A 99 19.73 -2.27 -2.06
CA GLY A 99 19.64 -1.15 -2.98
C GLY A 99 18.64 -1.40 -4.11
N VAL A 100 17.83 -0.39 -4.43
CA VAL A 100 16.81 -0.40 -5.49
C VAL A 100 16.91 0.85 -6.37
N GLY A 101 15.95 1.10 -7.22
CA GLY A 101 15.88 2.34 -7.98
C GLY A 101 15.50 3.54 -7.10
N ARG A 102 15.49 4.73 -7.72
CA ARG A 102 15.34 6.00 -6.99
C ARG A 102 13.95 6.20 -6.40
N GLY A 103 13.89 6.48 -5.11
CA GLY A 103 12.68 6.82 -4.38
C GLY A 103 11.65 5.68 -4.32
N PRO A 104 11.95 4.50 -3.77
CA PRO A 104 11.00 3.40 -3.67
C PRO A 104 9.79 3.80 -2.81
N ASN A 105 8.59 3.36 -3.22
CA ASN A 105 7.33 3.64 -2.54
C ASN A 105 6.50 2.36 -2.37
N GLY A 106 5.65 2.02 -3.35
CA GLY A 106 4.84 0.81 -3.32
C GLY A 106 5.69 -0.46 -3.33
N LEU A 107 5.29 -1.43 -2.53
CA LEU A 107 5.93 -2.75 -2.44
C LEU A 107 4.89 -3.84 -2.69
N ALA A 108 5.29 -4.88 -3.40
CA ALA A 108 4.51 -6.10 -3.55
C ALA A 108 5.43 -7.33 -3.48
N TYR A 109 4.92 -8.47 -3.02
CA TYR A 109 5.73 -9.66 -2.77
C TYR A 109 5.07 -10.93 -3.31
N ASP A 110 5.85 -11.71 -4.06
CA ASP A 110 5.54 -13.09 -4.46
C ASP A 110 6.24 -14.06 -3.51
N PRO A 111 5.52 -14.65 -2.53
CA PRO A 111 6.13 -15.54 -1.54
C PRO A 111 6.64 -16.86 -2.14
N ARG A 112 6.02 -17.33 -3.22
CA ARG A 112 6.42 -18.60 -3.86
C ARG A 112 7.78 -18.51 -4.54
N ARG A 113 8.07 -17.34 -5.16
CA ARG A 113 9.35 -17.10 -5.86
C ARG A 113 10.34 -16.31 -5.01
N GLN A 114 9.92 -15.86 -3.81
CA GLN A 114 10.68 -14.96 -2.95
C GLN A 114 11.13 -13.69 -3.70
N LEU A 115 10.25 -13.14 -4.54
CA LEU A 115 10.50 -11.92 -5.31
C LEU A 115 9.72 -10.74 -4.72
N VAL A 116 10.45 -9.66 -4.40
CA VAL A 116 9.86 -8.37 -4.04
C VAL A 116 9.90 -7.46 -5.26
N LEU A 117 8.78 -6.81 -5.56
CA LEU A 117 8.71 -5.68 -6.47
C LEU A 117 8.72 -4.39 -5.65
N ALA A 118 9.66 -3.49 -5.94
CA ALA A 118 9.67 -2.13 -5.42
C ALA A 118 9.38 -1.14 -6.55
N ALA A 119 8.32 -0.36 -6.39
CA ALA A 119 7.90 0.66 -7.34
C ALA A 119 8.64 1.97 -7.02
N ASN A 120 9.60 2.36 -7.88
CA ASN A 120 10.48 3.50 -7.68
C ASN A 120 9.86 4.75 -8.33
N VAL A 121 9.55 5.75 -7.51
CA VAL A 121 8.93 7.00 -7.96
C VAL A 121 9.82 7.75 -8.96
N GLY A 122 11.14 7.61 -8.82
CA GLY A 122 12.10 8.30 -9.66
C GLY A 122 12.26 9.77 -9.32
N ASP A 123 12.92 10.51 -10.20
CA ASP A 123 13.09 11.94 -10.17
C ASP A 123 12.58 12.53 -11.49
N PRO A 124 11.59 13.42 -11.49
CA PRO A 124 11.03 13.97 -12.71
C PRO A 124 12.05 14.75 -13.55
N ALA A 125 13.13 15.23 -12.95
CA ALA A 125 14.24 15.89 -13.67
C ALA A 125 15.19 14.90 -14.36
N VAL A 126 15.10 13.60 -14.03
CA VAL A 126 16.00 12.56 -14.57
C VAL A 126 15.20 11.60 -15.46
N ARG A 127 15.42 11.70 -16.75
CA ARG A 127 14.75 10.83 -17.73
C ARG A 127 15.06 9.35 -17.44
N GLY A 128 14.02 8.51 -17.44
CA GLY A 128 14.17 7.07 -17.22
C GLY A 128 14.41 6.65 -15.77
N SER A 129 14.22 7.57 -14.80
CA SER A 129 14.37 7.26 -13.38
C SER A 129 13.16 6.57 -12.76
N HIS A 130 12.00 6.57 -13.46
CA HIS A 130 10.82 5.81 -13.05
C HIS A 130 11.03 4.35 -13.39
N THR A 131 11.12 3.50 -12.39
CA THR A 131 11.47 2.09 -12.57
C THR A 131 10.74 1.17 -11.61
N LEU A 132 10.76 -0.13 -11.91
CA LEU A 132 10.39 -1.19 -10.98
C LEU A 132 11.64 -2.03 -10.70
N SER A 133 12.04 -2.13 -9.45
CA SER A 133 13.12 -3.05 -9.05
C SER A 133 12.53 -4.38 -8.66
N MET A 134 13.05 -5.47 -9.24
CA MET A 134 12.74 -6.84 -8.82
C MET A 134 13.88 -7.37 -7.94
N ILE A 135 13.55 -7.75 -6.72
CA ILE A 135 14.53 -8.18 -5.72
C ILE A 135 14.36 -9.67 -5.44
N ASP A 136 15.42 -10.43 -5.60
CA ASP A 136 15.49 -11.83 -5.23
C ASP A 136 15.96 -11.95 -3.79
N LEU A 137 15.08 -12.38 -2.89
CA LEU A 137 15.38 -12.49 -1.47
C LEU A 137 16.32 -13.65 -1.15
N ALA A 138 16.31 -14.71 -1.95
CA ALA A 138 17.22 -15.84 -1.77
C ALA A 138 18.67 -15.44 -2.08
N GLN A 139 18.85 -14.57 -3.08
CA GLN A 139 20.16 -14.00 -3.41
C GLN A 139 20.49 -12.77 -2.56
N GLY A 140 19.49 -12.14 -1.96
CA GLY A 140 19.66 -10.93 -1.17
C GLY A 140 20.05 -9.71 -1.97
N ALA A 141 19.68 -9.68 -3.27
CA ALA A 141 20.10 -8.65 -4.21
C ALA A 141 18.99 -8.28 -5.20
N ARG A 142 19.11 -7.08 -5.78
CA ARG A 142 18.28 -6.66 -6.90
C ARG A 142 18.64 -7.54 -8.12
N ARG A 143 17.64 -8.25 -8.64
CA ARG A 143 17.76 -9.10 -9.82
C ARG A 143 17.76 -8.30 -11.12
N THR A 144 16.82 -7.34 -11.23
CA THR A 144 16.66 -6.50 -12.41
C THR A 144 15.96 -5.20 -12.10
N GLU A 145 16.00 -4.27 -13.03
CA GLU A 145 15.30 -3.00 -13.00
C GLU A 145 14.58 -2.77 -14.32
N ILE A 146 13.28 -2.51 -14.26
CA ILE A 146 12.39 -2.34 -15.40
C ILE A 146 12.06 -0.87 -15.53
N ALA A 147 12.40 -0.23 -16.64
CA ALA A 147 11.94 1.13 -16.92
C ALA A 147 10.44 1.15 -17.20
N VAL A 148 9.75 2.15 -16.64
CA VAL A 148 8.31 2.37 -16.85
C VAL A 148 8.05 3.77 -17.41
N SER A 149 6.86 3.97 -17.92
CA SER A 149 6.43 5.17 -18.64
C SER A 149 6.39 6.43 -17.80
N GLY A 150 6.21 6.31 -16.48
CA GLY A 150 6.04 7.46 -15.59
C GLY A 150 6.06 7.12 -14.12
N ARG A 151 5.64 8.10 -13.31
CA ARG A 151 5.67 8.01 -11.86
C ARG A 151 4.85 6.83 -11.35
N THR A 152 5.53 5.93 -10.64
CA THR A 152 4.92 4.79 -9.97
C THR A 152 4.16 5.21 -8.70
N ARG A 153 3.13 4.42 -8.36
CA ARG A 153 2.34 4.58 -7.14
C ARG A 153 2.21 3.23 -6.43
N TRP A 154 0.99 2.83 -6.10
CA TRP A 154 0.69 1.58 -5.39
C TRP A 154 1.04 0.34 -6.23
N ALA A 155 1.44 -0.74 -5.55
CA ALA A 155 1.74 -2.04 -6.17
C ALA A 155 1.04 -3.15 -5.40
N VAL A 156 0.50 -4.14 -6.12
CA VAL A 156 -0.12 -5.34 -5.53
C VAL A 156 0.36 -6.60 -6.25
N PHE A 157 0.35 -7.72 -5.56
CA PHE A 157 0.57 -9.05 -6.13
C PHE A 157 -0.73 -9.86 -6.06
N ASP A 158 -1.15 -10.42 -7.19
CA ASP A 158 -2.25 -11.39 -7.24
C ASP A 158 -1.68 -12.81 -7.16
N PRO A 159 -1.86 -13.53 -6.02
CA PRO A 159 -1.35 -14.89 -5.88
C PRO A 159 -2.09 -15.90 -6.77
N LYS A 160 -3.30 -15.58 -7.27
CA LYS A 160 -4.07 -16.45 -8.14
C LYS A 160 -3.61 -16.38 -9.59
N ALA A 161 -3.43 -15.17 -10.12
CA ALA A 161 -2.87 -14.96 -11.45
C ALA A 161 -1.34 -15.07 -11.48
N GLU A 162 -0.70 -14.99 -10.31
CA GLU A 162 0.76 -14.90 -10.13
C GLU A 162 1.35 -13.71 -10.90
N LEU A 163 0.74 -12.53 -10.78
CA LEU A 163 1.14 -11.31 -11.47
C LEU A 163 1.23 -10.14 -10.49
N PHE A 164 2.17 -9.24 -10.76
CA PHE A 164 2.23 -7.93 -10.13
C PHE A 164 1.47 -6.90 -10.96
N TYR A 165 0.79 -5.97 -10.28
CA TYR A 165 0.12 -4.82 -10.86
C TYR A 165 0.64 -3.56 -10.19
N VAL A 166 0.99 -2.54 -10.96
CA VAL A 166 1.55 -1.29 -10.44
C VAL A 166 0.89 -0.10 -11.13
N ASN A 167 0.34 0.81 -10.34
CA ASN A 167 -0.20 2.07 -10.83
C ASN A 167 0.90 2.99 -11.32
N ILE A 168 0.70 3.56 -12.52
CA ILE A 168 1.47 4.67 -13.09
C ILE A 168 0.54 5.88 -13.16
N SER A 169 0.94 6.99 -12.53
CA SER A 169 0.05 8.15 -12.44
C SER A 169 -0.07 8.92 -13.75
N GLN A 170 1.00 8.93 -14.57
CA GLN A 170 1.00 9.59 -15.88
C GLN A 170 2.09 8.96 -16.77
N PRO A 171 1.74 8.39 -17.97
CA PRO A 171 0.36 8.21 -18.43
C PRO A 171 -0.46 7.37 -17.47
N ALA A 172 -1.79 7.57 -17.46
CA ALA A 172 -2.68 6.86 -16.54
C ALA A 172 -2.83 5.40 -16.98
N GLU A 173 -2.09 4.50 -16.32
CA GLU A 173 -2.11 3.07 -16.65
C GLU A 173 -1.75 2.21 -15.43
N ILE A 174 -2.08 0.93 -15.51
CA ILE A 174 -1.58 -0.11 -14.61
C ILE A 174 -0.63 -1.00 -15.40
N VAL A 175 0.65 -1.02 -15.04
CA VAL A 175 1.60 -1.98 -15.64
C VAL A 175 1.51 -3.32 -14.94
N VAL A 176 1.62 -4.39 -15.74
CA VAL A 176 1.56 -5.77 -15.27
C VAL A 176 2.92 -6.41 -15.48
N VAL A 177 3.47 -7.03 -14.43
CA VAL A 177 4.74 -7.74 -14.47
C VAL A 177 4.53 -9.21 -14.14
N ASP A 178 5.03 -10.08 -15.01
CA ASP A 178 5.04 -11.53 -14.78
C ASP A 178 6.35 -11.91 -14.05
N PRO A 179 6.29 -12.41 -12.80
CA PRO A 179 7.50 -12.78 -12.05
C PRO A 179 8.33 -13.90 -12.70
N ARG A 180 7.76 -14.63 -13.66
CA ARG A 180 8.50 -15.63 -14.45
C ARG A 180 9.42 -14.96 -15.49
N ARG A 181 9.11 -13.71 -15.89
CA ARG A 181 9.92 -12.85 -16.78
C ARG A 181 10.06 -11.46 -16.13
N PRO A 182 10.82 -11.37 -15.03
CA PRO A 182 10.85 -10.19 -14.16
C PRO A 182 11.72 -9.04 -14.72
N ASP A 183 12.11 -9.09 -15.97
CA ASP A 183 12.96 -8.12 -16.65
C ASP A 183 12.19 -7.18 -17.59
N GLN A 184 10.87 -7.33 -17.69
CA GLN A 184 10.05 -6.51 -18.58
C GLN A 184 8.60 -6.34 -18.07
N VAL A 185 7.96 -5.29 -18.56
CA VAL A 185 6.50 -5.15 -18.47
C VAL A 185 5.85 -6.16 -19.39
N ALA A 186 4.96 -6.99 -18.89
CA ALA A 186 4.23 -7.97 -19.68
C ALA A 186 3.14 -7.31 -20.53
N ARG A 187 2.45 -6.31 -19.96
CA ARG A 187 1.43 -5.49 -20.61
C ARG A 187 1.06 -4.28 -19.77
N SER A 188 0.36 -3.32 -20.36
CA SER A 188 -0.27 -2.20 -19.67
C SER A 188 -1.79 -2.24 -19.83
N ILE A 189 -2.50 -1.76 -18.82
CA ILE A 189 -3.95 -1.54 -18.81
C ILE A 189 -4.17 -0.03 -18.73
N VAL A 190 -4.83 0.54 -19.71
CA VAL A 190 -5.15 1.98 -19.71
C VAL A 190 -6.21 2.26 -18.64
N VAL A 191 -5.99 3.28 -17.82
CA VAL A 191 -6.95 3.77 -16.85
C VAL A 191 -7.60 5.03 -17.41
N PRO A 192 -8.95 5.15 -17.47
CA PRO A 192 -9.61 6.25 -18.17
C PRO A 192 -9.49 7.61 -17.46
N HIS A 193 -9.06 7.63 -16.20
CA HIS A 193 -8.93 8.84 -15.38
C HIS A 193 -7.48 9.09 -14.99
N PRO A 194 -7.03 10.36 -14.92
CA PRO A 194 -5.66 10.71 -14.55
C PRO A 194 -5.36 10.39 -13.09
N GLY A 195 -4.10 10.06 -12.85
CA GLY A 195 -3.56 9.86 -11.52
C GLY A 195 -3.96 8.55 -10.83
N PRO A 196 -3.86 7.35 -11.47
CA PRO A 196 -3.92 6.09 -10.73
C PRO A 196 -3.02 6.13 -9.49
N HIS A 197 -3.60 5.94 -8.29
CA HIS A 197 -2.91 6.08 -7.01
C HIS A 197 -3.02 4.81 -6.18
N GLY A 198 -4.10 4.65 -5.41
CA GLY A 198 -4.37 3.42 -4.66
C GLY A 198 -4.81 2.29 -5.57
N LEU A 199 -4.43 1.06 -5.22
CA LEU A 199 -4.74 -0.14 -6.00
C LEU A 199 -4.93 -1.34 -5.07
N ASP A 200 -5.99 -2.11 -5.29
CA ASP A 200 -6.13 -3.45 -4.72
C ASP A 200 -6.84 -4.38 -5.71
N ILE A 201 -6.85 -5.68 -5.42
CA ILE A 201 -7.38 -6.70 -6.32
C ILE A 201 -8.28 -7.71 -5.59
N ASP A 202 -9.44 -7.99 -6.18
CA ASP A 202 -10.20 -9.20 -5.91
C ASP A 202 -9.71 -10.32 -6.84
N GLY A 203 -8.74 -11.08 -6.38
CA GLY A 203 -8.20 -12.22 -7.14
C GLY A 203 -9.23 -13.31 -7.43
N ALA A 204 -10.34 -13.41 -6.67
CA ALA A 204 -11.39 -14.38 -6.93
C ALA A 204 -12.19 -14.04 -8.19
N THR A 205 -12.57 -12.78 -8.35
CA THR A 205 -13.33 -12.27 -9.51
C THR A 205 -12.46 -11.61 -10.57
N GLN A 206 -11.15 -11.46 -10.32
CA GLN A 206 -10.18 -10.79 -11.19
C GLN A 206 -10.57 -9.33 -11.48
N ARG A 207 -10.96 -8.60 -10.43
CA ARG A 207 -11.26 -7.16 -10.50
C ARG A 207 -10.17 -6.36 -9.81
N LEU A 208 -9.64 -5.38 -10.52
CA LEU A 208 -8.77 -4.35 -9.96
C LEU A 208 -9.63 -3.16 -9.50
N PHE A 209 -9.28 -2.61 -8.34
CA PHE A 209 -9.89 -1.42 -7.76
C PHE A 209 -8.84 -0.32 -7.74
N CYS A 210 -8.94 0.61 -8.68
CA CYS A 210 -7.98 1.69 -8.89
C CYS A 210 -8.61 3.02 -8.47
N ALA A 211 -8.12 3.63 -7.41
CA ALA A 211 -8.52 4.97 -7.00
C ALA A 211 -7.59 6.00 -7.66
N CYS A 212 -8.19 6.98 -8.36
CA CYS A 212 -7.49 7.98 -9.15
C CYS A 212 -7.50 9.35 -8.48
N ASP A 213 -6.39 10.11 -8.59
CA ASP A 213 -6.27 11.49 -8.08
C ASP A 213 -7.36 12.42 -8.66
N ALA A 214 -7.98 12.03 -9.77
CA ALA A 214 -9.16 12.68 -10.34
C ALA A 214 -10.44 12.59 -9.49
N GLY A 215 -10.38 11.94 -8.31
CA GLY A 215 -11.54 11.73 -7.44
C GLY A 215 -12.50 10.66 -7.94
N VAL A 216 -11.99 9.64 -8.62
CA VAL A 216 -12.78 8.53 -9.18
C VAL A 216 -12.17 7.19 -8.78
N LEU A 217 -13.01 6.28 -8.32
CA LEU A 217 -12.68 4.86 -8.17
C LEU A 217 -13.08 4.15 -9.46
N VAL A 218 -12.13 3.49 -10.12
CA VAL A 218 -12.33 2.72 -11.35
C VAL A 218 -12.21 1.24 -11.04
N VAL A 219 -13.19 0.45 -11.47
CA VAL A 219 -13.15 -1.01 -11.40
C VAL A 219 -12.83 -1.56 -12.78
N LEU A 220 -11.75 -2.33 -12.87
CA LEU A 220 -11.26 -2.89 -14.12
C LEU A 220 -11.23 -4.42 -14.07
N ASP A 221 -11.50 -5.06 -15.19
CA ASP A 221 -11.18 -6.47 -15.35
C ASP A 221 -9.65 -6.66 -15.43
N ALA A 222 -9.09 -7.43 -14.52
CA ALA A 222 -7.64 -7.62 -14.43
C ALA A 222 -7.05 -8.37 -15.63
N ARG A 223 -7.86 -9.05 -16.45
CA ARG A 223 -7.41 -9.83 -17.62
C ARG A 223 -7.51 -9.02 -18.91
N SER A 224 -8.70 -8.47 -19.18
CA SER A 224 -8.97 -7.71 -20.42
C SER A 224 -8.52 -6.24 -20.31
N GLY A 225 -8.58 -5.65 -19.10
CA GLY A 225 -8.40 -4.23 -18.89
C GLY A 225 -9.68 -3.42 -19.10
N ASP A 226 -10.82 -4.07 -19.34
CA ASP A 226 -12.08 -3.38 -19.56
C ASP A 226 -12.59 -2.73 -18.28
N VAL A 227 -13.11 -1.50 -18.39
CA VAL A 227 -13.77 -0.81 -17.29
C VAL A 227 -15.11 -1.49 -17.01
N GLN A 228 -15.31 -1.92 -15.78
CA GLN A 228 -16.53 -2.59 -15.32
C GLN A 228 -17.45 -1.65 -14.55
N ASP A 229 -16.89 -0.68 -13.82
CA ASP A 229 -17.66 0.29 -13.04
C ASP A 229 -16.78 1.53 -12.70
N GLU A 230 -17.44 2.65 -12.40
CA GLU A 230 -16.81 3.87 -11.92
C GLU A 230 -17.66 4.52 -10.83
N LYS A 231 -17.03 5.01 -9.76
CA LYS A 231 -17.72 5.69 -8.66
C LYS A 231 -16.98 6.96 -8.24
N PRO A 232 -17.70 8.04 -7.94
CA PRO A 232 -17.10 9.26 -7.41
C PRO A 232 -16.57 9.02 -5.99
N LEU A 233 -15.40 9.59 -5.70
CA LEU A 233 -14.79 9.66 -4.38
C LEU A 233 -15.05 11.01 -3.73
N SER A 234 -14.94 11.08 -2.41
CA SER A 234 -15.15 12.31 -1.63
C SER A 234 -13.98 13.30 -1.73
N GLY A 235 -12.88 12.93 -2.37
CA GLY A 235 -11.68 13.77 -2.58
C GLY A 235 -10.56 12.99 -3.24
N VAL A 236 -9.31 13.49 -3.11
CA VAL A 236 -8.12 12.84 -3.66
C VAL A 236 -7.75 11.63 -2.80
N PRO A 237 -7.80 10.41 -3.38
CA PRO A 237 -7.53 9.17 -2.65
C PRO A 237 -6.03 8.92 -2.51
N ASP A 238 -5.70 8.03 -1.56
CA ASP A 238 -4.37 7.42 -1.48
C ASP A 238 -4.50 5.89 -1.41
N VAL A 239 -4.85 5.34 -0.25
CA VAL A 239 -4.85 3.90 0.00
C VAL A 239 -6.22 3.28 -0.28
N VAL A 240 -6.21 2.11 -0.92
CA VAL A 240 -7.40 1.28 -1.15
C VAL A 240 -7.18 -0.09 -0.53
N PHE A 241 -8.16 -0.60 0.24
CA PHE A 241 -8.17 -1.97 0.72
C PHE A 241 -9.47 -2.68 0.37
N PHE A 242 -9.34 -3.86 -0.22
CA PHE A 242 -10.46 -4.77 -0.48
C PHE A 242 -10.60 -5.80 0.65
N ASN A 243 -11.73 -5.75 1.35
CA ASN A 243 -12.12 -6.72 2.35
C ASN A 243 -12.86 -7.89 1.68
N ARG A 244 -12.17 -9.01 1.54
CA ARG A 244 -12.70 -10.22 0.87
C ARG A 244 -13.87 -10.84 1.62
N GLN A 245 -13.84 -10.82 2.98
CA GLN A 245 -14.87 -11.41 3.83
C GLN A 245 -16.18 -10.65 3.75
N ARG A 246 -16.10 -9.33 3.69
CA ARG A 246 -17.26 -8.43 3.64
C ARG A 246 -17.64 -8.00 2.23
N ARG A 247 -16.75 -8.21 1.25
CA ARG A 247 -16.89 -7.70 -0.12
C ARG A 247 -17.05 -6.18 -0.13
N HIS A 248 -16.21 -5.51 0.63
CA HIS A 248 -16.20 -4.05 0.76
C HIS A 248 -14.83 -3.48 0.36
N LEU A 249 -14.86 -2.24 -0.10
CA LEU A 249 -13.67 -1.43 -0.30
C LEU A 249 -13.63 -0.30 0.71
N TYR A 250 -12.44 0.02 1.18
CA TYR A 250 -12.15 1.18 1.99
C TYR A 250 -11.14 2.02 1.25
N VAL A 251 -11.50 3.29 0.98
CA VAL A 251 -10.64 4.24 0.28
C VAL A 251 -10.31 5.39 1.23
N ALA A 252 -9.04 5.53 1.57
CA ALA A 252 -8.57 6.62 2.42
C ALA A 252 -8.40 7.89 1.59
N ILE A 253 -8.92 9.00 2.10
CA ILE A 253 -8.93 10.31 1.44
C ILE A 253 -8.42 11.35 2.45
N GLY A 254 -7.21 11.87 2.21
CA GLY A 254 -6.55 12.77 3.16
C GLY A 254 -7.16 14.18 3.22
N ASP A 255 -7.77 14.65 2.13
CA ASP A 255 -8.51 15.90 2.07
C ASP A 255 -9.91 15.63 1.49
N PRO A 256 -10.96 15.78 2.29
CA PRO A 256 -11.11 16.47 3.60
C PRO A 256 -10.72 15.67 4.85
N GLY A 257 -10.27 14.41 4.76
CA GLY A 257 -9.99 13.53 5.88
C GLY A 257 -11.17 12.59 6.14
N VAL A 258 -11.39 11.65 5.21
CA VAL A 258 -12.49 10.69 5.27
C VAL A 258 -12.06 9.31 4.76
N ILE A 259 -12.85 8.29 5.08
CA ILE A 259 -12.79 6.97 4.47
C ILE A 259 -14.09 6.73 3.72
N ASP A 260 -14.02 6.61 2.40
CA ASP A 260 -15.15 6.16 1.61
C ASP A 260 -15.25 4.63 1.65
N VAL A 261 -16.46 4.14 1.88
CA VAL A 261 -16.74 2.71 1.97
C VAL A 261 -17.71 2.31 0.87
N PHE A 262 -17.34 1.27 0.11
CA PHE A 262 -18.17 0.74 -0.97
C PHE A 262 -18.45 -0.74 -0.77
N SER A 263 -19.65 -1.19 -1.17
CA SER A 263 -19.89 -2.60 -1.51
C SER A 263 -19.27 -2.90 -2.87
N THR A 264 -18.92 -4.17 -3.12
CA THR A 264 -18.34 -4.57 -4.42
C THR A 264 -19.29 -5.44 -5.26
N SER A 265 -20.52 -5.69 -4.76
CA SER A 265 -21.52 -6.49 -5.49
C SER A 265 -22.91 -6.27 -4.89
N PRO A 266 -23.73 -5.35 -5.46
CA PRO A 266 -23.36 -4.37 -6.49
C PRO A 266 -22.31 -3.38 -6.01
N MET A 267 -21.73 -2.60 -6.94
CA MET A 267 -20.77 -1.57 -6.61
C MET A 267 -21.51 -0.30 -6.20
N ASP A 268 -21.65 -0.06 -4.89
CA ASP A 268 -22.37 1.10 -4.34
C ASP A 268 -21.61 1.72 -3.17
N LYS A 269 -21.68 3.05 -3.05
CA LYS A 269 -21.14 3.77 -1.89
C LYS A 269 -22.05 3.54 -0.68
N LEU A 270 -21.50 2.94 0.37
CA LEU A 270 -22.23 2.60 1.58
C LEU A 270 -22.16 3.70 2.64
N ALA A 271 -20.98 4.33 2.77
CA ALA A 271 -20.73 5.34 3.78
C ALA A 271 -19.52 6.20 3.44
N THR A 272 -19.44 7.37 4.06
CA THR A 272 -18.24 8.19 4.19
C THR A 272 -18.03 8.42 5.69
N ILE A 273 -16.89 8.00 6.21
CA ILE A 273 -16.55 8.05 7.63
C ILE A 273 -15.54 9.17 7.84
N GLU A 274 -15.87 10.11 8.70
CA GLU A 274 -14.97 11.21 9.06
C GLU A 274 -13.75 10.67 9.83
N THR A 275 -12.59 11.20 9.51
CA THR A 275 -11.32 10.94 10.18
C THR A 275 -10.67 12.28 10.55
N GLU A 276 -9.40 12.46 10.25
CA GLU A 276 -8.67 13.71 10.49
C GLU A 276 -8.10 14.20 9.14
N ALA A 277 -8.05 15.50 8.94
CA ALA A 277 -7.41 16.07 7.75
C ALA A 277 -5.96 15.57 7.64
N GLY A 278 -5.59 15.09 6.45
CA GLY A 278 -4.32 14.44 6.19
C GLY A 278 -4.28 12.93 6.49
N ALA A 279 -5.34 12.34 7.03
CA ALA A 279 -5.42 10.89 7.27
C ALA A 279 -5.65 10.13 5.95
N HIS A 280 -4.59 9.93 5.20
CA HIS A 280 -4.61 9.29 3.87
C HIS A 280 -4.19 7.80 3.89
N THR A 281 -3.79 7.31 5.07
CA THR A 281 -3.28 5.94 5.24
C THR A 281 -4.22 5.12 6.12
N THR A 282 -4.51 3.91 5.66
CA THR A 282 -5.25 2.89 6.41
C THR A 282 -4.51 1.56 6.38
N ALA A 283 -4.94 0.62 7.23
CA ALA A 283 -4.57 -0.80 7.14
C ALA A 283 -5.78 -1.65 7.50
N LEU A 284 -5.93 -2.79 6.84
CA LEU A 284 -7.01 -3.74 7.08
C LEU A 284 -6.45 -4.97 7.81
N SER A 285 -7.15 -5.41 8.86
CA SER A 285 -6.80 -6.67 9.53
C SER A 285 -6.96 -7.86 8.57
N PRO A 286 -6.13 -8.88 8.66
CA PRO A 286 -6.24 -10.08 7.82
C PRO A 286 -7.58 -10.81 7.95
N GLY A 287 -8.23 -10.73 9.12
CA GLY A 287 -9.56 -11.24 9.38
C GLY A 287 -10.69 -10.38 8.78
N GLY A 288 -10.39 -9.19 8.27
CA GLY A 288 -11.39 -8.29 7.72
C GLY A 288 -12.39 -7.76 8.74
N ASP A 289 -12.06 -7.80 10.02
CA ASP A 289 -12.89 -7.39 11.16
C ASP A 289 -12.53 -6.01 11.71
N ARG A 290 -11.33 -5.49 11.36
CA ARG A 290 -10.85 -4.18 11.79
C ARG A 290 -10.19 -3.39 10.67
N LEU A 291 -10.42 -2.08 10.70
CA LEU A 291 -9.71 -1.09 9.89
C LEU A 291 -8.97 -0.12 10.82
N TYR A 292 -7.76 0.23 10.45
CA TYR A 292 -6.94 1.21 11.16
C TYR A 292 -6.75 2.43 10.27
N ALA A 293 -6.90 3.64 10.81
CA ALA A 293 -6.61 4.89 10.11
C ALA A 293 -5.56 5.69 10.89
N PHE A 294 -4.59 6.26 10.19
CA PHE A 294 -3.48 6.98 10.80
C PHE A 294 -3.71 8.49 10.74
N LEU A 295 -3.71 9.12 11.90
CA LEU A 295 -4.13 10.49 12.15
C LEU A 295 -2.90 11.38 12.37
N PRO A 296 -2.42 12.10 11.34
CA PRO A 296 -1.13 12.79 11.42
C PRO A 296 -1.13 14.01 12.35
N GLY A 297 -2.25 14.72 12.48
CA GLY A 297 -2.34 15.91 13.33
C GLY A 297 -2.38 15.58 14.82
N SER A 298 -3.01 14.45 15.18
CA SER A 298 -3.11 13.98 16.58
C SER A 298 -2.06 12.92 16.95
N HIS A 299 -1.26 12.46 16.01
CA HIS A 299 -0.25 11.39 16.19
C HIS A 299 -0.85 10.09 16.75
N ARG A 300 -1.96 9.63 16.14
CA ARG A 300 -2.71 8.46 16.60
C ARG A 300 -3.02 7.48 15.47
N ALA A 301 -3.28 6.25 15.85
CA ALA A 301 -4.01 5.31 15.03
C ALA A 301 -5.43 5.16 15.57
N ALA A 302 -6.44 5.43 14.76
CA ALA A 302 -7.83 5.11 15.05
C ALA A 302 -8.11 3.65 14.71
N ILE A 303 -8.84 2.95 15.57
CA ILE A 303 -9.24 1.56 15.38
C ILE A 303 -10.74 1.55 15.13
N TYR A 304 -11.16 0.97 14.01
CA TYR A 304 -12.56 0.77 13.67
C TYR A 304 -12.89 -0.71 13.64
N ASP A 305 -13.94 -1.11 14.36
CA ASP A 305 -14.54 -2.44 14.20
C ASP A 305 -15.46 -2.43 12.98
N ILE A 306 -15.36 -3.48 12.16
CA ILE A 306 -16.15 -3.68 10.93
C ILE A 306 -17.27 -4.66 11.24
N THR A 307 -18.52 -4.18 11.32
CA THR A 307 -19.71 -4.97 11.61
C THR A 307 -20.66 -5.10 10.42
#